data_5a3f47919973e7f8f42b4ca96767b3e5
#
_entry.id   5a3f47919973e7f8f42b4ca96767b3e5
#
_cell.length_a   1.000
_cell.length_b   1.000
_cell.length_c   1.000
_cell.angle_alpha   90.00
_cell.angle_beta   90.00
_cell.angle_gamma   90.00
#
_symmetry.space_group_name_H-M   'P 1'
#
loop_
_entity.id
_entity.type
_entity.pdbx_description
1 polymer ?
#
loop_
_entity_poly.entity_id
_entity_poly.type
_entity_poly.pdbx_seq_one_letter_code
_entity_poly.pdbx_strand_id
1 'polypeptide(L)'
;MEKRPKVLPIKEEDGIKPKHHHEYLPDVGVGVPGKGSLLCMLSPRNTGKSTIISNLFLNPNFYGEEFFDEVYIISPTINVDRTSRHLAKRFTTFDNYAPEVVQGIVRSQLAFEEEERPEIALVLDDCDGLMDKEIANLCTRS
;
A
#
# COMPACT_ATOMS: atom_id res chain seq x y z
N MET A 1 35.58 -5.90 18.43
CA MET A 1 34.93 -5.94 17.10
C MET A 1 33.74 -6.86 17.18
N GLU A 2 32.53 -6.32 17.22
CA GLU A 2 31.32 -7.13 17.12
C GLU A 2 31.26 -7.78 15.75
N LYS A 3 31.23 -9.09 15.69
CA LYS A 3 31.01 -9.80 14.43
C LYS A 3 29.57 -9.58 14.00
N ARG A 4 29.37 -8.90 12.89
CA ARG A 4 28.05 -8.80 12.25
C ARG A 4 27.51 -10.20 12.00
N PRO A 5 26.24 -10.49 12.33
CA PRO A 5 25.65 -11.78 12.06
C PRO A 5 25.75 -12.09 10.56
N LYS A 6 26.25 -13.27 10.24
CA LYS A 6 26.39 -13.72 8.86
C LYS A 6 25.01 -14.16 8.36
N VAL A 7 24.46 -13.42 7.41
CA VAL A 7 23.23 -13.83 6.73
C VAL A 7 23.54 -15.08 5.93
N LEU A 8 22.87 -16.19 6.25
CA LEU A 8 23.01 -17.42 5.49
C LEU A 8 22.17 -17.31 4.22
N PRO A 9 22.71 -17.70 3.04
CA PRO A 9 21.92 -17.73 1.84
C PRO A 9 20.79 -18.76 1.99
N ILE A 10 19.58 -18.35 1.65
CA ILE A 10 18.44 -19.25 1.50
C ILE A 10 18.72 -20.10 0.27
N LYS A 11 18.81 -21.43 0.43
CA LYS A 11 18.86 -22.33 -0.72
C LYS A 11 17.46 -22.35 -1.33
N GLU A 12 17.34 -21.83 -2.55
CA GLU A 12 16.17 -22.08 -3.37
C GLU A 12 16.13 -23.58 -3.68
N GLU A 13 15.00 -24.23 -3.37
CA GLU A 13 14.77 -25.60 -3.84
C GLU A 13 14.56 -25.54 -5.34
N ASP A 14 15.42 -26.22 -6.09
CA ASP A 14 15.34 -26.32 -7.55
C ASP A 14 13.94 -26.82 -7.98
N GLY A 15 13.18 -25.98 -8.64
CA GLY A 15 11.92 -26.34 -9.30
C GLY A 15 10.65 -25.65 -8.79
N ILE A 16 10.68 -24.94 -7.68
CA ILE A 16 9.53 -24.14 -7.23
C ILE A 16 9.77 -22.69 -7.67
N LYS A 17 9.22 -22.32 -8.83
CA LYS A 17 9.11 -20.90 -9.17
C LYS A 17 8.15 -20.25 -8.17
N PRO A 18 8.57 -19.22 -7.42
CA PRO A 18 7.64 -18.48 -6.58
C PRO A 18 6.51 -17.95 -7.46
N LYS A 19 5.28 -18.19 -7.06
CA LYS A 19 4.08 -17.80 -7.83
C LYS A 19 3.91 -16.28 -7.94
N HIS A 20 4.66 -15.52 -7.16
CA HIS A 20 4.61 -14.06 -7.16
C HIS A 20 6.02 -13.51 -7.10
N HIS A 21 6.50 -12.97 -8.21
CA HIS A 21 7.67 -12.11 -8.19
C HIS A 21 7.22 -10.74 -7.66
N HIS A 22 7.66 -10.38 -6.49
CA HIS A 22 7.63 -8.99 -6.08
C HIS A 22 8.69 -8.25 -6.89
N GLU A 23 8.29 -7.69 -8.00
CA GLU A 23 9.16 -6.80 -8.75
C GLU A 23 9.32 -5.50 -7.97
N TYR A 24 10.54 -5.24 -7.53
CA TYR A 24 10.90 -3.90 -7.10
C TYR A 24 11.03 -3.04 -8.35
N LEU A 25 10.45 -1.86 -8.32
CA LEU A 25 10.55 -0.93 -9.43
C LEU A 25 11.98 -0.37 -9.47
N PRO A 26 12.77 -0.67 -10.51
CA PRO A 26 14.16 -0.27 -10.57
C PRO A 26 14.36 1.25 -10.63
N ASP A 27 13.35 1.97 -11.13
CA ASP A 27 13.37 3.42 -11.33
C ASP A 27 12.67 4.23 -10.22
N VAL A 28 12.06 3.54 -9.28
CA VAL A 28 11.40 4.17 -8.12
C VAL A 28 12.22 3.84 -6.88
N GLY A 29 12.67 4.83 -6.16
CA GLY A 29 13.59 4.77 -5.04
C GLY A 29 13.72 3.42 -4.31
N VAL A 30 14.89 3.13 -3.84
CA VAL A 30 15.26 1.83 -3.25
C VAL A 30 14.25 1.37 -2.19
N GLY A 31 13.67 0.19 -2.39
CA GLY A 31 12.85 -0.48 -1.39
C GLY A 31 11.35 -0.19 -1.45
N VAL A 32 10.86 0.42 -2.52
CA VAL A 32 9.40 0.57 -2.72
C VAL A 32 8.86 -0.67 -3.42
N PRO A 33 7.89 -1.39 -2.82
CA PRO A 33 7.36 -2.60 -3.42
C PRO A 33 6.54 -2.31 -4.67
N GLY A 34 6.58 -3.24 -5.62
CA GLY A 34 5.76 -3.19 -6.83
C GLY A 34 4.27 -3.45 -6.59
N LYS A 35 3.52 -3.54 -7.68
CA LYS A 35 2.09 -3.86 -7.67
C LYS A 35 1.83 -5.24 -7.04
N GLY A 36 0.63 -5.41 -6.46
CA GLY A 36 0.24 -6.67 -5.82
C GLY A 36 0.93 -6.96 -4.49
N SER A 37 1.48 -5.94 -3.81
CA SER A 37 2.19 -6.08 -2.55
C SER A 37 1.45 -5.43 -1.38
N LEU A 38 1.76 -5.87 -0.18
CA LEU A 38 1.32 -5.27 1.07
C LEU A 38 2.50 -4.54 1.73
N LEU A 39 2.33 -3.23 1.95
CA LEU A 39 3.28 -2.43 2.71
C LEU A 39 2.68 -2.05 4.06
N CYS A 40 3.33 -2.46 5.15
CA CYS A 40 2.94 -2.10 6.50
C CYS A 40 3.95 -1.11 7.10
N MET A 41 3.48 0.06 7.52
CA MET A 41 4.29 1.07 8.18
C MET A 41 3.90 1.19 9.64
N LEU A 42 4.82 0.82 10.53
CA LEU A 42 4.63 0.93 11.97
C LEU A 42 5.50 2.07 12.50
N SER A 43 4.85 3.06 13.09
CA SER A 43 5.54 4.19 13.73
C SER A 43 4.65 4.87 14.77
N PRO A 44 5.23 5.48 15.81
CA PRO A 44 4.49 6.30 16.74
C PRO A 44 3.82 7.48 16.03
N ARG A 45 2.89 8.14 16.72
CA ARG A 45 2.29 9.39 16.24
C ARG A 45 3.37 10.47 16.06
N ASN A 46 3.16 11.37 15.12
CA ASN A 46 4.05 12.51 14.80
C ASN A 46 5.49 12.14 14.40
N THR A 47 5.68 10.98 13.78
CA THR A 47 6.99 10.51 13.30
C THR A 47 7.19 10.66 11.79
N GLY A 48 6.28 11.36 11.10
CA GLY A 48 6.39 11.62 9.67
C GLY A 48 5.73 10.59 8.77
N LYS A 49 4.87 9.71 9.30
CA LYS A 49 4.13 8.70 8.51
C LYS A 49 3.33 9.34 7.36
N SER A 50 2.56 10.40 7.65
CA SER A 50 1.79 11.12 6.63
C SER A 50 2.69 11.77 5.57
N THR A 51 3.89 12.21 5.95
CA THR A 51 4.88 12.74 5.02
C THR A 51 5.40 11.64 4.10
N ILE A 52 5.65 10.44 4.62
CA ILE A 52 6.07 9.28 3.83
C ILE A 52 4.97 8.90 2.84
N ILE A 53 3.72 8.78 3.29
CA ILE A 53 2.59 8.45 2.43
C ILE A 53 2.44 9.49 1.31
N SER A 54 2.51 10.79 1.64
CA SER A 54 2.41 11.86 0.65
C SER A 54 3.55 11.78 -0.37
N ASN A 55 4.77 11.51 0.05
CA ASN A 55 5.88 11.33 -0.88
C ASN A 55 5.73 10.09 -1.75
N LEU A 56 5.27 8.97 -1.21
CA LEU A 56 5.06 7.74 -2.01
C LEU A 56 4.15 8.00 -3.20
N PHE A 57 3.04 8.70 -3.01
CA PHE A 57 2.00 8.84 -4.03
C PHE A 57 2.07 10.15 -4.83
N LEU A 58 2.74 11.19 -4.34
CA LEU A 58 2.81 12.48 -5.03
C LEU A 58 4.19 12.76 -5.64
N ASN A 59 5.25 12.17 -5.11
CA ASN A 59 6.60 12.42 -5.58
C ASN A 59 6.95 11.46 -6.74
N PRO A 60 7.30 11.99 -7.93
CA PRO A 60 7.62 11.16 -9.11
C PRO A 60 8.88 10.29 -8.93
N ASN A 61 9.72 10.56 -7.93
CA ASN A 61 10.85 9.70 -7.59
C ASN A 61 10.43 8.41 -6.84
N PHE A 62 9.15 8.31 -6.44
CA PHE A 62 8.53 7.12 -5.88
C PHE A 62 7.43 6.66 -6.84
N TYR A 63 6.25 6.27 -6.34
CA TYR A 63 5.16 5.89 -7.24
C TYR A 63 4.71 7.07 -8.12
N GLY A 64 4.58 8.28 -7.54
CA GLY A 64 3.98 9.40 -8.25
C GLY A 64 2.47 9.24 -8.41
N GLU A 65 1.87 10.22 -9.10
CA GLU A 65 0.41 10.30 -9.24
C GLU A 65 -0.16 9.33 -10.29
N GLU A 66 0.66 8.84 -11.20
CA GLU A 66 0.23 8.08 -12.39
C GLU A 66 0.58 6.58 -12.34
N PHE A 67 1.23 6.14 -11.27
CA PHE A 67 1.66 4.74 -11.17
C PHE A 67 0.51 3.77 -10.97
N PHE A 68 -0.48 4.16 -10.16
CA PHE A 68 -1.71 3.42 -9.96
C PHE A 68 -2.83 4.10 -10.75
N ASP A 69 -3.71 3.31 -11.34
CA ASP A 69 -4.90 3.84 -12.03
C ASP A 69 -5.83 4.57 -11.05
N GLU A 70 -5.95 4.03 -9.84
CA GLU A 70 -6.72 4.65 -8.76
C GLU A 70 -6.03 4.47 -7.41
N VAL A 71 -6.14 5.50 -6.56
CA VAL A 71 -5.66 5.47 -5.17
C VAL A 71 -6.81 5.82 -4.24
N TYR A 72 -7.12 4.90 -3.35
CA TYR A 72 -8.11 5.09 -2.28
C TYR A 72 -7.40 5.26 -0.95
N ILE A 73 -7.76 6.30 -0.20
CA ILE A 73 -7.17 6.59 1.11
C ILE A 73 -8.28 6.68 2.14
N ILE A 74 -8.20 5.84 3.15
CA ILE A 74 -9.09 5.89 4.32
C ILE A 74 -8.26 6.40 5.49
N SER A 75 -8.57 7.60 5.98
CA SER A 75 -7.87 8.21 7.10
C SER A 75 -8.80 9.15 7.87
N PRO A 76 -9.05 8.89 9.15
CA PRO A 76 -9.84 9.79 10.00
C PRO A 76 -9.26 11.20 10.12
N THR A 77 -7.98 11.35 9.84
CA THR A 77 -7.25 12.62 9.95
C THR A 77 -7.03 13.35 8.63
N ILE A 78 -7.56 12.80 7.52
CA ILE A 78 -7.29 13.29 6.15
C ILE A 78 -7.61 14.78 5.94
N ASN A 79 -8.66 15.27 6.59
CA ASN A 79 -9.11 16.66 6.48
C ASN A 79 -8.46 17.60 7.51
N VAL A 80 -7.82 17.06 8.52
CA VAL A 80 -7.26 17.82 9.66
C VAL A 80 -5.76 18.01 9.49
N ASP A 81 -5.05 16.97 9.06
CA ASP A 81 -3.61 17.01 8.89
C ASP A 81 -3.23 17.79 7.62
N ARG A 82 -2.33 18.78 7.79
CA ARG A 82 -1.86 19.62 6.68
C ARG A 82 -1.16 18.83 5.59
N THR A 83 -0.41 17.81 5.95
CA THR A 83 0.33 16.97 5.01
C THR A 83 -0.62 16.13 4.17
N SER A 84 -1.63 15.56 4.79
CA SER A 84 -2.60 14.68 4.12
C SER A 84 -3.59 15.41 3.22
N ARG A 85 -3.79 16.72 3.42
CA ARG A 85 -4.68 17.52 2.56
C ARG A 85 -4.29 17.52 1.08
N HIS A 86 -3.01 17.37 0.78
CA HIS A 86 -2.55 17.28 -0.61
C HIS A 86 -3.02 15.99 -1.27
N LEU A 87 -3.08 14.90 -0.52
CA LEU A 87 -3.61 13.63 -0.97
C LEU A 87 -5.12 13.73 -1.28
N ALA A 88 -5.88 14.40 -0.41
CA ALA A 88 -7.33 14.59 -0.60
C ALA A 88 -7.69 15.40 -1.86
N LYS A 89 -6.77 16.22 -2.37
CA LYS A 89 -6.97 16.98 -3.61
C LYS A 89 -6.76 16.16 -4.88
N ARG A 90 -6.06 15.04 -4.78
CA ARG A 90 -5.62 14.25 -5.92
C ARG A 90 -6.29 12.88 -6.00
N PHE A 91 -6.62 12.30 -4.86
CA PHE A 91 -7.09 10.92 -4.74
C PHE A 91 -8.45 10.84 -4.09
N THR A 92 -9.11 9.71 -4.25
CA THR A 92 -10.38 9.42 -3.58
C THR A 92 -10.13 9.11 -2.11
N THR A 93 -10.68 9.93 -1.22
CA THR A 93 -10.43 9.83 0.22
C THR A 93 -11.71 9.65 1.02
N PHE A 94 -11.60 8.91 2.11
CA PHE A 94 -12.67 8.69 3.09
C PHE A 94 -12.15 9.07 4.47
N ASP A 95 -12.92 9.85 5.20
CA ASP A 95 -12.58 10.31 6.55
C ASP A 95 -13.01 9.32 7.64
N ASN A 96 -13.64 8.23 7.25
CA ASN A 96 -14.05 7.19 8.19
C ASN A 96 -13.89 5.82 7.54
N TYR A 97 -13.40 4.86 8.33
CA TYR A 97 -13.38 3.47 7.92
C TYR A 97 -14.80 2.89 8.00
N ALA A 98 -15.24 2.30 6.90
CA ALA A 98 -16.47 1.53 6.83
C ALA A 98 -16.22 0.26 6.01
N PRO A 99 -16.62 -0.92 6.49
CA PRO A 99 -16.48 -2.18 5.75
C PRO A 99 -17.08 -2.12 4.34
N GLU A 100 -18.17 -1.38 4.18
CA GLU A 100 -18.89 -1.21 2.93
C GLU A 100 -18.03 -0.50 1.86
N VAL A 101 -17.15 0.43 2.27
CA VAL A 101 -16.21 1.11 1.37
C VAL A 101 -15.22 0.10 0.80
N VAL A 102 -14.61 -0.71 1.65
CA VAL A 102 -13.67 -1.75 1.23
C VAL A 102 -14.35 -2.80 0.36
N GLN A 103 -15.53 -3.26 0.76
CA GLN A 103 -16.32 -4.20 -0.04
C GLN A 103 -16.71 -3.61 -1.41
N GLY A 104 -17.04 -2.33 -1.47
CA GLY A 104 -17.32 -1.62 -2.71
C GLY A 104 -16.13 -1.60 -3.65
N ILE A 105 -14.95 -1.27 -3.13
CA ILE A 105 -13.69 -1.30 -3.90
C ILE A 105 -13.41 -2.72 -4.43
N VAL A 106 -13.52 -3.74 -3.57
CA VAL A 106 -13.31 -5.15 -3.98
C VAL A 106 -14.30 -5.57 -5.07
N ARG A 107 -15.58 -5.22 -4.92
CA ARG A 107 -16.60 -5.54 -5.94
C ARG A 107 -16.30 -4.86 -7.27
N SER A 108 -15.88 -3.60 -7.24
CA SER A 108 -15.52 -2.89 -8.48
C SER A 108 -14.36 -3.58 -9.19
N GLN A 109 -13.36 -4.07 -8.43
CA GLN A 109 -12.23 -4.81 -8.98
C GLN A 109 -12.65 -6.16 -9.59
N LEU A 110 -13.56 -6.88 -8.93
CA LEU A 110 -14.05 -8.18 -9.39
C LEU A 110 -15.00 -8.07 -10.59
N ALA A 111 -15.49 -6.88 -10.93
CA ALA A 111 -16.31 -6.65 -12.10
C ALA A 111 -15.51 -6.60 -13.41
N PHE A 112 -14.20 -6.45 -13.33
CA PHE A 112 -13.30 -6.48 -14.48
C PHE A 112 -12.73 -7.88 -14.71
N GLU A 113 -12.50 -8.23 -15.97
CA GLU A 113 -11.65 -9.36 -16.30
C GLU A 113 -10.21 -9.12 -15.78
N GLU A 114 -9.49 -10.17 -15.46
CA GLU A 114 -8.19 -10.06 -14.79
C GLU A 114 -7.19 -9.18 -15.56
N GLU A 115 -7.21 -9.28 -16.89
CA GLU A 115 -6.31 -8.55 -17.79
C GLU A 115 -6.66 -7.06 -17.95
N GLU A 116 -7.93 -6.70 -17.72
CA GLU A 116 -8.44 -5.32 -17.84
C GLU A 116 -8.60 -4.61 -16.49
N ARG A 117 -8.28 -5.32 -15.41
CA ARG A 117 -8.48 -4.84 -14.05
C ARG A 117 -7.54 -3.67 -13.75
N PRO A 118 -8.08 -2.50 -13.35
CA PRO A 118 -7.25 -1.37 -12.99
C PRO A 118 -6.36 -1.68 -11.79
N GLU A 119 -5.14 -1.20 -11.83
CA GLU A 119 -4.20 -1.31 -10.72
C GLU A 119 -4.51 -0.26 -9.67
N ILE A 120 -4.92 -0.69 -8.51
CA ILE A 120 -5.30 0.23 -7.43
C ILE A 120 -4.36 0.14 -6.23
N ALA A 121 -4.27 1.24 -5.49
CA ALA A 121 -3.69 1.27 -4.15
C ALA A 121 -4.78 1.57 -3.12
N LEU A 122 -4.82 0.80 -2.06
CA LEU A 122 -5.65 1.07 -0.88
C LEU A 122 -4.73 1.42 0.29
N VAL A 123 -4.87 2.64 0.78
CA VAL A 123 -4.10 3.17 1.92
C VAL A 123 -5.02 3.26 3.13
N LEU A 124 -4.61 2.64 4.24
CA LEU A 124 -5.27 2.73 5.53
C LEU A 124 -4.33 3.48 6.48
N ASP A 125 -4.69 4.70 6.85
CA ASP A 125 -3.91 5.53 7.74
C ASP A 125 -4.71 5.87 8.99
N ASP A 126 -4.09 5.70 10.17
CA ASP A 126 -4.73 5.92 11.48
C ASP A 126 -6.06 5.15 11.68
N CYS A 127 -6.19 3.98 11.09
CA CYS A 127 -7.35 3.10 11.21
C CYS A 127 -7.19 2.06 12.34
N ASP A 128 -6.43 2.38 13.38
CA ASP A 128 -6.15 1.49 14.51
C ASP A 128 -7.45 1.06 15.22
N GLY A 129 -7.59 -0.25 15.41
CA GLY A 129 -8.77 -0.85 16.06
C GLY A 129 -10.02 -0.95 15.18
N LEU A 130 -9.96 -0.46 13.93
CA LEU A 130 -11.06 -0.57 12.95
C LEU A 130 -10.85 -1.70 11.95
N MET A 131 -9.71 -2.40 12.03
CA MET A 131 -9.40 -3.53 11.17
C MET A 131 -10.32 -4.70 11.46
N ASP A 132 -11.13 -5.06 10.50
CA ASP A 132 -12.07 -6.17 10.56
C ASP A 132 -11.67 -7.35 9.66
N LYS A 133 -12.58 -8.30 9.52
CA LYS A 133 -12.37 -9.48 8.67
C LYS A 133 -12.13 -9.13 7.19
N GLU A 134 -12.67 -8.02 6.70
CA GLU A 134 -12.50 -7.62 5.30
C GLU A 134 -11.05 -7.27 5.01
N ILE A 135 -10.42 -6.49 5.88
CA ILE A 135 -9.00 -6.16 5.74
C ILE A 135 -8.13 -7.40 5.91
N ALA A 136 -8.43 -8.25 6.92
CA ALA A 136 -7.70 -9.49 7.10
C ALA A 136 -7.79 -10.39 5.86
N ASN A 137 -8.96 -10.49 5.25
CA ASN A 137 -9.17 -11.25 4.01
C ASN A 137 -8.38 -10.68 2.82
N LEU A 138 -8.28 -9.35 2.70
CA LEU A 138 -7.46 -8.73 1.66
C LEU A 138 -5.98 -9.06 1.83
N CYS A 139 -5.48 -9.05 3.07
CA CYS A 139 -4.09 -9.36 3.37
C CYS A 139 -3.73 -10.85 3.18
N THR A 140 -4.71 -11.74 3.16
CA THR A 140 -4.49 -13.21 3.06
C THR A 140 -4.84 -13.79 1.69
N ARG A 141 -5.52 -13.03 0.84
CA ARG A 141 -5.80 -13.42 -0.55
C ARG A 141 -4.63 -13.03 -1.44
N SER A 142 -3.59 -13.79 -1.36
CA SER A 142 -2.47 -13.76 -2.33
C SER A 142 -2.51 -14.97 -3.23
#